data_4d5ed375d513b62b8319fcbbda4145a4
#
_entry.id   4d5ed375d513b62b8319fcbbda4145a4
#
_cell.length_a   1.000
_cell.length_b   1.000
_cell.length_c   1.000
_cell.angle_alpha   90.00
_cell.angle_beta   90.00
_cell.angle_gamma   90.00
#
_symmetry.space_group_name_H-M   'P 1'
#
loop_
_entity.id
_entity.type
_entity.pdbx_description
1 polymer ?
#
loop_
_entity_poly.entity_id
_entity_poly.type
_entity_poly.pdbx_seq_one_letter_code
_entity_poly.pdbx_strand_id
1 'polypeptide(L)'
;MSKIQEKLPNTIWILAAGLLCVGAGQTIVFITIPPIARDLGLNEIQIGSIFATSAIAWMLLSPVWGSLSDSIGRKKIVIVGLLGFAISLMLFSFTISLGQKGLLTGTLLFILMVAARVLNGIFGSATRPSSGGWVADISSIDSRSRAFARLDSGFSMGRILGPALAGLLLLVSYTAPFFFFAAGAFVVIIFVTFQQSPPRISSSETRKKISMFDPKVWPFLVISAAFGICNASIFQTSSFFFQDVITPLSEDYIALASIGFMLSGLGVLNGQLLVADRLQTSPGSLIKLGVILNCLSLIGYAFSSSLVQVYICLFFFGLGNGMLGPGISSSLSLSVGKDHQGSAGGFLGMVIPVGHIASPIVSMPLYMINPTIPYLLGAFLMFLCTIFIFSNKRHQWIRDKQYREDRNLEVFENSQ
;
A
#
# COMPACT_ATOMS: atom_id res chain seq x y z
N MET A 1 34.24 4.69 -19.73
CA MET A 1 34.46 3.60 -18.76
C MET A 1 33.10 3.03 -18.35
N SER A 2 32.78 1.79 -18.76
CA SER A 2 31.56 1.11 -18.36
C SER A 2 31.58 0.91 -16.85
N LYS A 3 30.68 1.62 -16.09
CA LYS A 3 30.46 1.29 -14.68
C LYS A 3 29.99 -0.17 -14.62
N ILE A 4 30.87 -1.05 -14.12
CA ILE A 4 30.51 -2.43 -13.80
C ILE A 4 29.30 -2.34 -12.86
N GLN A 5 28.14 -2.72 -13.34
CA GLN A 5 26.95 -2.77 -12.51
C GLN A 5 27.18 -3.82 -11.43
N GLU A 6 27.41 -3.38 -10.21
CA GLU A 6 27.55 -4.26 -9.05
C GLU A 6 26.31 -5.15 -8.95
N LYS A 7 26.51 -6.46 -9.05
CA LYS A 7 25.43 -7.46 -9.01
C LYS A 7 24.85 -7.48 -7.61
N LEU A 8 23.62 -6.99 -7.45
CA LEU A 8 22.96 -6.96 -6.16
C LEU A 8 22.73 -8.39 -5.62
N PRO A 9 22.89 -8.60 -4.28
CA PRO A 9 22.76 -9.91 -3.66
C PRO A 9 21.38 -10.54 -3.91
N ASN A 10 21.34 -11.87 -4.10
CA ASN A 10 20.11 -12.63 -4.27
C ASN A 10 19.13 -12.48 -3.08
N THR A 11 19.66 -12.20 -1.89
CA THR A 11 18.90 -11.92 -0.68
C THR A 11 17.83 -10.85 -0.90
N ILE A 12 18.11 -9.81 -1.72
CA ILE A 12 17.16 -8.73 -1.99
C ILE A 12 15.92 -9.27 -2.72
N TRP A 13 16.09 -10.19 -3.67
CA TRP A 13 14.97 -10.81 -4.39
C TRP A 13 14.12 -11.72 -3.49
N ILE A 14 14.77 -12.44 -2.55
CA ILE A 14 14.08 -13.28 -1.57
C ILE A 14 13.25 -12.40 -0.63
N LEU A 15 13.81 -11.29 -0.15
CA LEU A 15 13.08 -10.34 0.68
C LEU A 15 11.93 -9.66 -0.09
N ALA A 16 12.16 -9.31 -1.37
CA ALA A 16 11.12 -8.78 -2.26
C ALA A 16 9.97 -9.78 -2.47
N ALA A 17 10.28 -11.08 -2.63
CA ALA A 17 9.26 -12.14 -2.70
C ALA A 17 8.44 -12.25 -1.40
N GLY A 18 9.07 -12.07 -0.23
CA GLY A 18 8.35 -11.98 1.05
C GLY A 18 7.39 -10.79 1.09
N LEU A 19 7.86 -9.62 0.66
CA LEU A 19 7.01 -8.43 0.57
C LEU A 19 5.90 -8.56 -0.49
N LEU A 20 6.14 -9.32 -1.57
CA LEU A 20 5.11 -9.65 -2.56
C LEU A 20 3.96 -10.43 -1.91
N CYS A 21 4.29 -11.48 -1.13
CA CYS A 21 3.26 -12.24 -0.40
C CYS A 21 2.46 -11.35 0.55
N VAL A 22 3.13 -10.47 1.28
CA VAL A 22 2.47 -9.53 2.22
C VAL A 22 1.58 -8.53 1.48
N GLY A 23 2.07 -7.94 0.40
CA GLY A 23 1.31 -6.99 -0.43
C GLY A 23 0.08 -7.63 -1.08
N ALA A 24 0.22 -8.84 -1.61
CA ALA A 24 -0.88 -9.61 -2.18
C ALA A 24 -1.91 -10.01 -1.12
N GLY A 25 -1.45 -10.52 0.02
CA GLY A 25 -2.34 -10.90 1.12
C GLY A 25 -3.15 -9.73 1.68
N GLN A 26 -2.62 -8.49 1.63
CA GLN A 26 -3.40 -7.31 2.00
C GLN A 26 -4.51 -7.01 0.99
N THR A 27 -4.21 -7.01 -0.31
CA THR A 27 -5.19 -6.66 -1.35
C THR A 27 -6.26 -7.71 -1.54
N ILE A 28 -5.93 -8.99 -1.41
CA ILE A 28 -6.91 -10.08 -1.44
C ILE A 28 -7.98 -9.89 -0.38
N VAL A 29 -7.55 -9.57 0.84
CA VAL A 29 -8.49 -9.39 1.95
C VAL A 29 -9.49 -8.29 1.67
N PHE A 30 -9.06 -7.17 1.06
CA PHE A 30 -9.97 -6.07 0.70
C PHE A 30 -11.02 -6.45 -0.35
N ILE A 31 -10.74 -7.43 -1.21
CA ILE A 31 -11.62 -7.83 -2.28
C ILE A 31 -12.58 -8.95 -1.81
N THR A 32 -12.03 -9.93 -1.10
CA THR A 32 -12.77 -11.15 -0.78
C THR A 32 -13.61 -11.03 0.49
N ILE A 33 -13.13 -10.26 1.47
CA ILE A 33 -13.79 -10.23 2.77
C ILE A 33 -15.10 -9.48 2.79
N PRO A 34 -15.25 -8.28 2.17
CA PRO A 34 -16.50 -7.53 2.28
C PRO A 34 -17.74 -8.35 1.90
N PRO A 35 -17.79 -8.99 0.70
CA PRO A 35 -18.96 -9.78 0.35
C PRO A 35 -19.13 -11.02 1.23
N ILE A 36 -18.06 -11.80 1.47
CA ILE A 36 -18.14 -13.02 2.29
C ILE A 36 -18.63 -12.71 3.70
N ALA A 37 -18.12 -11.64 4.32
CA ALA A 37 -18.51 -11.28 5.67
C ALA A 37 -19.96 -10.77 5.75
N ARG A 38 -20.45 -10.08 4.71
CA ARG A 38 -21.86 -9.71 4.57
C ARG A 38 -22.76 -10.95 4.47
N ASP A 39 -22.38 -11.95 3.66
CA ASP A 39 -23.09 -13.23 3.54
C ASP A 39 -23.10 -14.01 4.87
N LEU A 40 -22.11 -13.80 5.72
CA LEU A 40 -22.02 -14.33 7.08
C LEU A 40 -22.76 -13.49 8.13
N GLY A 41 -23.51 -12.47 7.71
CA GLY A 41 -24.35 -11.62 8.57
C GLY A 41 -23.62 -10.48 9.27
N LEU A 42 -22.42 -10.10 8.86
CA LEU A 42 -21.71 -8.94 9.37
C LEU A 42 -22.12 -7.67 8.59
N ASN A 43 -22.29 -6.57 9.29
CA ASN A 43 -22.57 -5.29 8.66
C ASN A 43 -21.28 -4.58 8.19
N GLU A 44 -21.44 -3.55 7.36
CA GLU A 44 -20.33 -2.80 6.74
C GLU A 44 -19.39 -2.18 7.76
N ILE A 45 -19.92 -1.69 8.89
CA ILE A 45 -19.12 -1.08 9.97
C ILE A 45 -18.25 -2.15 10.65
N GLN A 46 -18.79 -3.33 10.91
CA GLN A 46 -18.05 -4.46 11.46
C GLN A 46 -16.92 -4.87 10.49
N ILE A 47 -17.23 -4.97 9.20
CA ILE A 47 -16.27 -5.33 8.17
C ILE A 47 -15.16 -4.27 8.08
N GLY A 48 -15.51 -2.99 8.06
CA GLY A 48 -14.54 -1.90 8.11
C GLY A 48 -13.67 -1.94 9.38
N SER A 49 -14.25 -2.29 10.53
CA SER A 49 -13.54 -2.41 11.80
C SER A 49 -12.48 -3.53 11.80
N ILE A 50 -12.72 -4.63 11.08
CA ILE A 50 -11.74 -5.70 10.86
C ILE A 50 -10.48 -5.15 10.18
N PHE A 51 -10.64 -4.26 9.20
CA PHE A 51 -9.51 -3.63 8.51
C PHE A 51 -8.82 -2.57 9.40
N ALA A 52 -9.60 -1.74 10.08
CA ALA A 52 -9.07 -0.67 10.91
C ALA A 52 -8.22 -1.18 12.07
N THR A 53 -8.65 -2.23 12.76
CA THR A 53 -7.90 -2.83 13.87
C THR A 53 -6.53 -3.35 13.43
N SER A 54 -6.46 -3.98 12.26
CA SER A 54 -5.19 -4.41 11.66
C SER A 54 -4.32 -3.20 11.29
N ALA A 55 -4.90 -2.14 10.73
CA ALA A 55 -4.17 -0.93 10.34
C ALA A 55 -3.60 -0.17 11.56
N ILE A 56 -4.36 -0.11 12.67
CA ILE A 56 -3.90 0.45 13.94
C ILE A 56 -2.70 -0.34 14.48
N ALA A 57 -2.82 -1.67 14.54
CA ALA A 57 -1.73 -2.51 15.01
C ALA A 57 -0.48 -2.35 14.11
N TRP A 58 -0.67 -2.29 12.79
CA TRP A 58 0.41 -2.06 11.83
C TRP A 58 1.12 -0.71 12.05
N MET A 59 0.34 0.36 12.20
CA MET A 59 0.86 1.71 12.39
C MET A 59 1.67 1.82 13.69
N LEU A 60 1.15 1.28 14.79
CA LEU A 60 1.80 1.39 16.11
C LEU A 60 3.05 0.51 16.23
N LEU A 61 3.03 -0.69 15.64
CA LEU A 61 4.08 -1.69 15.86
C LEU A 61 5.18 -1.68 14.79
N SER A 62 4.95 -1.08 13.62
CA SER A 62 5.99 -1.01 12.57
C SER A 62 7.28 -0.34 13.04
N PRO A 63 7.27 0.81 13.75
CA PRO A 63 8.49 1.41 14.30
C PRO A 63 9.15 0.55 15.40
N VAL A 64 8.34 -0.13 16.21
CA VAL A 64 8.82 -1.04 17.27
C VAL A 64 9.61 -2.20 16.66
N TRP A 65 9.04 -2.84 15.63
CA TRP A 65 9.72 -3.91 14.90
C TRP A 65 10.99 -3.46 14.20
N GLY A 66 10.99 -2.23 13.66
CA GLY A 66 12.19 -1.63 13.08
C GLY A 66 13.34 -1.57 14.08
N SER A 67 13.11 -0.98 15.26
CA SER A 67 14.12 -0.88 16.33
C SER A 67 14.49 -2.25 16.92
N LEU A 68 13.51 -3.15 17.06
CA LEU A 68 13.74 -4.50 17.56
C LEU A 68 14.60 -5.32 16.59
N SER A 69 14.44 -5.09 15.28
CA SER A 69 15.25 -5.75 14.25
C SER A 69 16.72 -5.29 14.27
N ASP A 70 16.99 -4.06 14.74
CA ASP A 70 18.36 -3.56 14.95
C ASP A 70 19.06 -4.33 16.10
N SER A 71 18.34 -4.63 17.16
CA SER A 71 18.89 -5.26 18.36
C SER A 71 18.92 -6.79 18.31
N ILE A 72 17.81 -7.43 17.90
CA ILE A 72 17.67 -8.89 17.85
C ILE A 72 18.28 -9.50 16.58
N GLY A 73 18.28 -8.70 15.48
CA GLY A 73 18.81 -9.07 14.17
C GLY A 73 17.73 -9.14 13.10
N ARG A 74 18.03 -8.58 11.93
CA ARG A 74 17.14 -8.42 10.76
C ARG A 74 16.44 -9.72 10.36
N LYS A 75 17.27 -10.78 10.15
CA LYS A 75 16.81 -12.09 9.69
C LYS A 75 15.71 -12.69 10.60
N LYS A 76 15.93 -12.65 11.92
CA LYS A 76 14.99 -13.21 12.88
C LYS A 76 13.63 -12.50 12.81
N ILE A 77 13.64 -11.18 12.74
CA ILE A 77 12.41 -10.39 12.73
C ILE A 77 11.67 -10.52 11.37
N VAL A 78 12.38 -10.63 10.24
CA VAL A 78 11.74 -10.96 8.95
C VAL A 78 11.03 -12.31 9.01
N ILE A 79 11.67 -13.35 9.57
CA ILE A 79 11.07 -14.69 9.74
C ILE A 79 9.83 -14.61 10.63
N VAL A 80 9.92 -13.97 11.80
CA VAL A 80 8.80 -13.78 12.72
C VAL A 80 7.64 -13.05 12.04
N GLY A 81 7.95 -12.00 11.28
CA GLY A 81 6.95 -11.23 10.54
C GLY A 81 6.22 -12.05 9.48
N LEU A 82 6.96 -12.78 8.65
CA LEU A 82 6.38 -13.65 7.61
C LEU A 82 5.61 -14.83 8.21
N LEU A 83 6.12 -15.43 9.29
CA LEU A 83 5.45 -16.52 9.98
C LEU A 83 4.11 -16.07 10.58
N GLY A 84 4.12 -14.96 11.32
CA GLY A 84 2.90 -14.41 11.90
C GLY A 84 1.90 -13.95 10.84
N PHE A 85 2.37 -13.40 9.71
CA PHE A 85 1.54 -13.09 8.54
C PHE A 85 0.88 -14.35 7.99
N ALA A 86 1.64 -15.42 7.74
CA ALA A 86 1.11 -16.68 7.21
C ALA A 86 0.07 -17.31 8.17
N ILE A 87 0.39 -17.39 9.46
CA ILE A 87 -0.53 -17.91 10.49
C ILE A 87 -1.81 -17.08 10.55
N SER A 88 -1.70 -15.75 10.49
CA SER A 88 -2.86 -14.85 10.47
C SER A 88 -3.80 -15.13 9.28
N LEU A 89 -3.25 -15.32 8.06
CA LEU A 89 -4.04 -15.66 6.88
C LEU A 89 -4.73 -17.03 7.04
N MET A 90 -4.03 -18.02 7.60
CA MET A 90 -4.61 -19.36 7.84
C MET A 90 -5.74 -19.30 8.88
N LEU A 91 -5.53 -18.60 10.00
CA LEU A 91 -6.56 -18.42 11.03
C LEU A 91 -7.78 -17.67 10.47
N PHE A 92 -7.54 -16.65 9.65
CA PHE A 92 -8.62 -15.90 9.02
C PHE A 92 -9.43 -16.77 8.05
N SER A 93 -8.75 -17.56 7.21
CA SER A 93 -9.36 -18.53 6.31
C SER A 93 -10.16 -19.60 7.06
N PHE A 94 -9.61 -20.12 8.17
CA PHE A 94 -10.29 -21.11 9.01
C PHE A 94 -11.56 -20.53 9.65
N THR A 95 -11.50 -19.29 10.14
CA THR A 95 -12.66 -18.57 10.71
C THR A 95 -13.77 -18.42 9.69
N ILE A 96 -13.44 -18.04 8.43
CA ILE A 96 -14.41 -17.97 7.33
C ILE A 96 -15.05 -19.34 7.08
N SER A 97 -14.24 -20.40 6.98
CA SER A 97 -14.76 -21.76 6.74
C SER A 97 -15.72 -22.22 7.83
N LEU A 98 -15.45 -21.90 9.09
CA LEU A 98 -16.35 -22.23 10.20
C LEU A 98 -17.64 -21.41 10.14
N GLY A 99 -17.55 -20.14 9.73
CA GLY A 99 -18.71 -19.28 9.49
C GLY A 99 -19.62 -19.83 8.40
N GLN A 100 -19.04 -20.21 7.24
CA GLN A 100 -19.79 -20.79 6.13
C GLN A 100 -20.48 -22.12 6.47
N LYS A 101 -19.91 -22.90 7.38
CA LYS A 101 -20.53 -24.13 7.89
C LYS A 101 -21.58 -23.89 8.98
N GLY A 102 -21.84 -22.62 9.34
CA GLY A 102 -22.79 -22.28 10.40
C GLY A 102 -22.30 -22.61 11.82
N LEU A 103 -21.04 -23.02 11.99
CA LEU A 103 -20.45 -23.35 13.30
C LEU A 103 -20.05 -22.11 14.10
N LEU A 104 -19.79 -20.98 13.41
CA LEU A 104 -19.52 -19.67 14.00
C LEU A 104 -20.44 -18.65 13.41
N THR A 105 -21.13 -17.88 14.25
CA THR A 105 -22.06 -16.83 13.80
C THR A 105 -21.96 -15.59 14.68
N GLY A 106 -22.49 -14.47 14.18
CA GLY A 106 -22.66 -13.24 14.94
C GLY A 106 -21.39 -12.69 15.55
N THR A 107 -21.48 -12.30 16.83
CA THR A 107 -20.38 -11.60 17.55
C THR A 107 -19.12 -12.46 17.69
N LEU A 108 -19.23 -13.78 17.88
CA LEU A 108 -18.06 -14.65 18.02
C LEU A 108 -17.28 -14.73 16.71
N LEU A 109 -17.96 -14.89 15.58
CA LEU A 109 -17.34 -14.84 14.26
C LEU A 109 -16.58 -13.53 14.05
N PHE A 110 -17.23 -12.40 14.34
CA PHE A 110 -16.62 -11.08 14.23
C PHE A 110 -15.36 -10.94 15.07
N ILE A 111 -15.41 -11.32 16.36
CA ILE A 111 -14.25 -11.24 17.26
C ILE A 111 -13.08 -12.08 16.74
N LEU A 112 -13.31 -13.29 16.25
CA LEU A 112 -12.26 -14.17 15.73
C LEU A 112 -11.66 -13.61 14.42
N MET A 113 -12.47 -13.02 13.54
CA MET A 113 -11.98 -12.33 12.35
C MET A 113 -11.12 -11.12 12.71
N VAL A 114 -11.54 -10.31 13.69
CA VAL A 114 -10.76 -9.19 14.21
C VAL A 114 -9.44 -9.70 14.81
N ALA A 115 -9.46 -10.74 15.64
CA ALA A 115 -8.27 -11.29 16.27
C ALA A 115 -7.25 -11.78 15.22
N ALA A 116 -7.69 -12.51 14.19
CA ALA A 116 -6.83 -12.95 13.09
C ALA A 116 -6.23 -11.76 12.33
N ARG A 117 -6.99 -10.68 12.12
CA ARG A 117 -6.50 -9.46 11.46
C ARG A 117 -5.58 -8.63 12.32
N VAL A 118 -5.81 -8.56 13.62
CA VAL A 118 -4.88 -7.92 14.58
C VAL A 118 -3.53 -8.63 14.57
N LEU A 119 -3.52 -9.97 14.55
CA LEU A 119 -2.28 -10.75 14.40
C LEU A 119 -1.55 -10.40 13.11
N ASN A 120 -2.28 -10.20 12.00
CA ASN A 120 -1.69 -9.71 10.75
C ASN A 120 -1.06 -8.33 10.93
N GLY A 121 -1.75 -7.40 11.59
CA GLY A 121 -1.23 -6.07 11.89
C GLY A 121 0.03 -6.10 12.76
N ILE A 122 0.03 -6.95 13.79
CA ILE A 122 1.16 -7.11 14.71
C ILE A 122 2.39 -7.64 13.97
N PHE A 123 2.29 -8.79 13.36
CA PHE A 123 3.45 -9.49 12.80
C PHE A 123 3.76 -9.05 11.36
N GLY A 124 2.76 -8.84 10.52
CA GLY A 124 2.95 -8.39 9.15
C GLY A 124 3.72 -7.05 9.09
N SER A 125 3.47 -6.15 10.06
CA SER A 125 4.17 -4.87 10.16
C SER A 125 5.68 -4.99 10.42
N ALA A 126 6.16 -6.16 10.86
CA ALA A 126 7.57 -6.42 11.07
C ALA A 126 8.35 -6.62 9.76
N THR A 127 7.69 -7.09 8.70
CA THR A 127 8.37 -7.53 7.47
C THR A 127 9.07 -6.40 6.73
N ARG A 128 8.38 -5.29 6.49
CA ARG A 128 8.88 -4.18 5.67
C ARG A 128 10.05 -3.42 6.32
N PRO A 129 9.97 -2.95 7.59
CA PRO A 129 11.09 -2.23 8.21
C PRO A 129 12.32 -3.11 8.40
N SER A 130 12.15 -4.39 8.75
CA SER A 130 13.27 -5.31 8.94
C SER A 130 13.93 -5.71 7.62
N SER A 131 13.16 -5.92 6.55
CA SER A 131 13.69 -6.15 5.20
C SER A 131 14.41 -4.92 4.67
N GLY A 132 13.84 -3.72 4.89
CA GLY A 132 14.49 -2.45 4.52
C GLY A 132 15.81 -2.25 5.25
N GLY A 133 15.84 -2.49 6.56
CA GLY A 133 17.08 -2.48 7.35
C GLY A 133 18.11 -3.48 6.83
N TRP A 134 17.69 -4.72 6.54
CA TRP A 134 18.59 -5.74 5.97
C TRP A 134 19.17 -5.29 4.62
N VAL A 135 18.36 -4.76 3.72
CA VAL A 135 18.82 -4.22 2.43
C VAL A 135 19.80 -3.07 2.62
N ALA A 136 19.55 -2.17 3.59
CA ALA A 136 20.47 -1.09 3.90
C ALA A 136 21.84 -1.61 4.39
N ASP A 137 21.84 -2.69 5.19
CA ASP A 137 23.04 -3.29 5.77
C ASP A 137 23.92 -4.01 4.74
N ILE A 138 23.32 -4.56 3.64
CA ILE A 138 24.04 -5.34 2.61
C ILE A 138 24.29 -4.59 1.30
N SER A 139 23.83 -3.35 1.17
CA SER A 139 24.00 -2.54 -0.05
C SER A 139 25.01 -1.42 0.16
N SER A 140 25.88 -1.20 -0.85
CA SER A 140 26.75 -0.02 -0.89
C SER A 140 25.94 1.27 -1.04
N ILE A 141 26.52 2.42 -0.72
CA ILE A 141 25.87 3.73 -0.85
C ILE A 141 25.39 3.94 -2.29
N ASP A 142 26.21 3.59 -3.29
CA ASP A 142 25.91 3.78 -4.72
C ASP A 142 24.84 2.84 -5.25
N SER A 143 24.69 1.64 -4.67
CA SER A 143 23.69 0.64 -5.09
C SER A 143 22.42 0.68 -4.26
N ARG A 144 22.40 1.42 -3.14
CA ARG A 144 21.32 1.44 -2.14
C ARG A 144 19.96 1.79 -2.72
N SER A 145 19.87 2.84 -3.53
CA SER A 145 18.59 3.26 -4.16
C SER A 145 18.03 2.16 -5.06
N ARG A 146 18.87 1.48 -5.85
CA ARG A 146 18.46 0.36 -6.69
C ARG A 146 18.03 -0.86 -5.87
N ALA A 147 18.70 -1.11 -4.75
CA ALA A 147 18.38 -2.20 -3.84
C ALA A 147 16.99 -1.99 -3.18
N PHE A 148 16.71 -0.78 -2.69
CA PHE A 148 15.40 -0.42 -2.16
C PHE A 148 14.30 -0.45 -3.22
N ALA A 149 14.56 0.04 -4.43
CA ALA A 149 13.60 -0.02 -5.52
C ALA A 149 13.20 -1.47 -5.86
N ARG A 150 14.17 -2.40 -5.85
CA ARG A 150 13.89 -3.85 -6.02
C ARG A 150 13.09 -4.43 -4.86
N LEU A 151 13.42 -4.06 -3.64
CA LEU A 151 12.67 -4.51 -2.47
C LEU A 151 11.21 -4.06 -2.53
N ASP A 152 10.99 -2.76 -2.77
CA ASP A 152 9.65 -2.17 -2.82
C ASP A 152 8.85 -2.63 -4.05
N SER A 153 9.52 -2.99 -5.16
CA SER A 153 8.84 -3.58 -6.31
C SER A 153 8.11 -4.87 -5.95
N GLY A 154 8.68 -5.69 -5.05
CA GLY A 154 8.01 -6.89 -4.55
C GLY A 154 6.65 -6.58 -3.92
N PHE A 155 6.60 -5.64 -2.99
CA PHE A 155 5.35 -5.24 -2.34
C PHE A 155 4.34 -4.66 -3.34
N SER A 156 4.79 -3.82 -4.26
CA SER A 156 3.94 -3.23 -5.30
C SER A 156 3.39 -4.28 -6.25
N MET A 157 4.22 -5.22 -6.71
CA MET A 157 3.78 -6.35 -7.54
C MET A 157 2.77 -7.23 -6.80
N GLY A 158 2.97 -7.48 -5.50
CA GLY A 158 2.01 -8.22 -4.69
C GLY A 158 0.64 -7.54 -4.66
N ARG A 159 0.60 -6.23 -4.50
CA ARG A 159 -0.66 -5.45 -4.54
C ARG A 159 -1.38 -5.52 -5.88
N ILE A 160 -0.65 -5.68 -6.97
CA ILE A 160 -1.20 -5.78 -8.33
C ILE A 160 -1.62 -7.20 -8.66
N LEU A 161 -0.74 -8.17 -8.36
CA LEU A 161 -0.99 -9.58 -8.66
C LEU A 161 -2.01 -10.22 -7.69
N GLY A 162 -2.11 -9.69 -6.46
CA GLY A 162 -3.04 -10.18 -5.46
C GLY A 162 -4.48 -10.28 -5.98
N PRO A 163 -5.09 -9.19 -6.48
CA PRO A 163 -6.42 -9.20 -7.06
C PRO A 163 -6.56 -10.18 -8.23
N ALA A 164 -5.60 -10.20 -9.16
CA ALA A 164 -5.63 -11.08 -10.31
C ALA A 164 -5.63 -12.56 -9.90
N LEU A 165 -4.75 -12.93 -8.98
CA LEU A 165 -4.66 -14.29 -8.46
C LEU A 165 -5.85 -14.63 -7.55
N ALA A 166 -6.38 -13.66 -6.80
CA ALA A 166 -7.57 -13.88 -5.99
C ALA A 166 -8.75 -14.30 -6.85
N GLY A 167 -9.03 -13.61 -7.97
CA GLY A 167 -10.11 -13.96 -8.87
C GLY A 167 -10.01 -15.39 -9.39
N LEU A 168 -8.81 -15.83 -9.79
CA LEU A 168 -8.58 -17.20 -10.25
C LEU A 168 -8.70 -18.24 -9.12
N LEU A 169 -8.16 -17.94 -7.94
CA LEU A 169 -8.17 -18.87 -6.81
C LEU A 169 -9.57 -18.99 -6.17
N LEU A 170 -10.40 -17.97 -6.27
CA LEU A 170 -11.79 -18.00 -5.81
C LEU A 170 -12.64 -18.97 -6.63
N LEU A 171 -12.27 -19.29 -7.88
CA LEU A 171 -12.91 -20.35 -8.67
C LEU A 171 -12.71 -21.74 -8.05
N VAL A 172 -11.66 -21.91 -7.22
CA VAL A 172 -11.39 -23.16 -6.48
C VAL A 172 -12.12 -23.17 -5.15
N SER A 173 -11.94 -22.14 -4.34
CA SER A 173 -12.68 -21.96 -3.08
C SER A 173 -12.46 -20.54 -2.52
N TYR A 174 -13.37 -20.09 -1.65
CA TYR A 174 -13.22 -18.80 -0.94
C TYR A 174 -11.97 -18.72 -0.04
N THR A 175 -11.42 -19.87 0.36
CA THR A 175 -10.24 -19.96 1.25
C THR A 175 -8.94 -20.14 0.47
N ALA A 176 -8.99 -20.56 -0.79
CA ALA A 176 -7.80 -20.83 -1.62
C ALA A 176 -6.82 -19.66 -1.72
N PRO A 177 -7.24 -18.39 -1.91
CA PRO A 177 -6.32 -17.27 -1.97
C PRO A 177 -5.49 -17.11 -0.69
N PHE A 178 -6.10 -17.28 0.47
CA PHE A 178 -5.42 -17.14 1.76
C PHE A 178 -4.37 -18.24 1.98
N PHE A 179 -4.72 -19.49 1.69
CA PHE A 179 -3.78 -20.61 1.77
C PHE A 179 -2.62 -20.48 0.78
N PHE A 180 -2.90 -20.03 -0.43
CA PHE A 180 -1.87 -19.83 -1.46
C PHE A 180 -0.78 -18.84 -0.99
N PHE A 181 -1.17 -17.66 -0.49
CA PHE A 181 -0.20 -16.67 -0.05
C PHE A 181 0.44 -17.01 1.30
N ALA A 182 -0.25 -17.73 2.18
CA ALA A 182 0.35 -18.30 3.38
C ALA A 182 1.44 -19.32 3.02
N ALA A 183 1.16 -20.23 2.09
CA ALA A 183 2.14 -21.18 1.57
C ALA A 183 3.33 -20.50 0.91
N GLY A 184 3.08 -19.46 0.10
CA GLY A 184 4.13 -18.64 -0.49
C GLY A 184 5.04 -18.00 0.56
N ALA A 185 4.46 -17.46 1.65
CA ALA A 185 5.24 -16.90 2.75
C ALA A 185 6.09 -18.00 3.46
N PHE A 186 5.57 -19.21 3.67
CA PHE A 186 6.37 -20.31 4.21
C PHE A 186 7.52 -20.70 3.30
N VAL A 187 7.31 -20.75 1.98
CA VAL A 187 8.38 -21.01 1.02
C VAL A 187 9.47 -19.93 1.13
N VAL A 188 9.08 -18.67 1.21
CA VAL A 188 10.04 -17.55 1.38
C VAL A 188 10.79 -17.69 2.71
N ILE A 189 10.13 -18.06 3.81
CA ILE A 189 10.79 -18.28 5.11
C ILE A 189 11.91 -19.31 4.95
N ILE A 190 11.67 -20.42 4.25
CA ILE A 190 12.68 -21.45 4.00
C ILE A 190 13.90 -20.82 3.32
N PHE A 191 13.69 -20.06 2.23
CA PHE A 191 14.79 -19.39 1.54
C PHE A 191 15.51 -18.34 2.40
N VAL A 192 14.79 -17.60 3.25
CA VAL A 192 15.35 -16.64 4.20
C VAL A 192 16.23 -17.34 5.25
N THR A 193 15.88 -18.56 5.68
CA THR A 193 16.69 -19.29 6.67
C THR A 193 18.07 -19.66 6.15
N PHE A 194 18.23 -19.83 4.84
CA PHE A 194 19.52 -20.10 4.21
C PHE A 194 20.38 -18.85 3.94
N GLN A 195 19.82 -17.62 4.08
CA GLN A 195 20.58 -16.40 3.88
C GLN A 195 21.48 -16.10 5.09
N GLN A 196 22.64 -15.52 4.84
CA GLN A 196 23.51 -15.03 5.90
C GLN A 196 22.90 -13.81 6.58
N SER A 197 22.93 -13.78 7.91
CA SER A 197 22.51 -12.59 8.66
C SER A 197 23.49 -11.45 8.43
N PRO A 198 23.02 -10.21 8.18
CA PRO A 198 23.93 -9.08 8.12
C PRO A 198 24.59 -8.86 9.49
N PRO A 199 25.83 -8.30 9.51
CA PRO A 199 26.47 -7.91 10.76
C PRO A 199 25.60 -6.91 11.52
N ARG A 200 25.59 -7.01 12.84
CA ARG A 200 24.88 -6.03 13.69
C ARG A 200 25.64 -4.72 13.66
N ILE A 201 25.05 -3.70 13.06
CA ILE A 201 25.62 -2.35 13.07
C ILE A 201 24.98 -1.61 14.25
N SER A 202 25.75 -1.38 15.30
CA SER A 202 25.37 -0.50 16.40
C SER A 202 25.43 0.94 15.89
N SER A 203 24.33 1.46 15.33
CA SER A 203 24.26 2.87 14.92
C SER A 203 23.95 3.74 16.12
N SER A 204 24.99 4.25 16.78
CA SER A 204 24.89 5.27 17.85
C SER A 204 24.83 6.71 17.32
N GLU A 205 24.57 6.93 16.04
CA GLU A 205 24.38 8.27 15.55
C GLU A 205 23.00 8.78 15.93
N THR A 206 22.98 9.81 16.78
CA THR A 206 21.80 10.60 17.13
C THR A 206 21.24 11.26 15.87
N ARG A 207 20.31 10.58 15.19
CA ARG A 207 19.60 11.13 14.03
C ARG A 207 18.84 12.37 14.51
N LYS A 208 19.15 13.54 13.94
CA LYS A 208 18.39 14.76 14.18
C LYS A 208 16.92 14.52 13.83
N LYS A 209 16.03 14.67 14.82
CA LYS A 209 14.59 14.48 14.64
C LYS A 209 14.01 15.72 13.98
N ILE A 210 13.31 15.56 12.86
CA ILE A 210 12.45 16.58 12.28
C ILE A 210 11.03 16.38 12.82
N SER A 211 10.28 17.47 13.00
CA SER A 211 8.87 17.39 13.43
C SER A 211 7.96 17.08 12.24
N MET A 212 6.88 16.32 12.47
CA MET A 212 5.83 16.13 11.48
C MET A 212 5.08 17.43 11.12
N PHE A 213 5.12 18.43 12.02
CA PHE A 213 4.52 19.75 11.80
C PHE A 213 5.48 20.75 11.15
N ASP A 214 6.70 20.33 10.79
CA ASP A 214 7.63 21.19 10.05
C ASP A 214 6.98 21.65 8.74
N PRO A 215 7.07 22.95 8.37
CA PRO A 215 6.53 23.47 7.12
C PRO A 215 7.00 22.74 5.87
N LYS A 216 8.15 22.06 5.92
CA LYS A 216 8.69 21.24 4.84
C LYS A 216 8.08 19.83 4.76
N VAL A 217 7.35 19.39 5.79
CA VAL A 217 6.86 18.01 5.94
C VAL A 217 5.34 17.93 5.89
N TRP A 218 4.63 18.72 6.72
CA TRP A 218 3.18 18.59 6.90
C TRP A 218 2.34 18.68 5.61
N PRO A 219 2.71 19.49 4.56
CA PRO A 219 1.89 19.55 3.35
C PRO A 219 1.79 18.21 2.64
N PHE A 220 2.90 17.46 2.62
CA PHE A 220 2.93 16.12 2.03
C PHE A 220 2.14 15.11 2.85
N LEU A 221 2.16 15.25 4.17
CA LEU A 221 1.39 14.38 5.06
C LEU A 221 -0.12 14.59 4.88
N VAL A 222 -0.57 15.84 4.71
CA VAL A 222 -1.99 16.14 4.42
C VAL A 222 -2.43 15.52 3.09
N ILE A 223 -1.64 15.69 2.03
CA ILE A 223 -1.93 15.09 0.73
C ILE A 223 -1.92 13.55 0.84
N SER A 224 -0.97 12.99 1.60
CA SER A 224 -0.90 11.53 1.83
C SER A 224 -2.08 11.00 2.65
N ALA A 225 -2.58 11.76 3.62
CA ALA A 225 -3.76 11.39 4.40
C ALA A 225 -5.01 11.36 3.51
N ALA A 226 -5.23 12.41 2.72
CA ALA A 226 -6.32 12.46 1.75
C ALA A 226 -6.24 11.31 0.73
N PHE A 227 -5.05 11.06 0.20
CA PHE A 227 -4.75 9.92 -0.67
C PHE A 227 -5.05 8.57 0.01
N GLY A 228 -4.65 8.40 1.28
CA GLY A 228 -4.94 7.22 2.09
C GLY A 228 -6.45 6.98 2.25
N ILE A 229 -7.23 8.03 2.53
CA ILE A 229 -8.70 7.96 2.67
C ILE A 229 -9.33 7.55 1.33
N CYS A 230 -8.94 8.15 0.22
CA CYS A 230 -9.46 7.79 -1.11
C CYS A 230 -9.17 6.34 -1.47
N ASN A 231 -7.94 5.87 -1.21
CA ASN A 231 -7.58 4.47 -1.43
C ASN A 231 -8.41 3.53 -0.54
N ALA A 232 -8.55 3.84 0.75
CA ALA A 232 -9.32 3.03 1.67
C ALA A 232 -10.80 2.96 1.24
N SER A 233 -11.39 4.08 0.81
CA SER A 233 -12.76 4.10 0.29
C SER A 233 -12.91 3.14 -0.89
N ILE A 234 -12.05 3.25 -1.92
CA ILE A 234 -12.08 2.34 -3.07
C ILE A 234 -11.85 0.88 -2.63
N PHE A 235 -10.76 0.59 -1.90
CA PHE A 235 -10.40 -0.79 -1.58
C PHE A 235 -11.39 -1.49 -0.65
N GLN A 236 -12.07 -0.77 0.23
CA GLN A 236 -12.97 -1.38 1.21
C GLN A 236 -14.44 -1.41 0.78
N THR A 237 -14.87 -0.50 -0.10
CA THR A 237 -16.28 -0.42 -0.50
C THR A 237 -16.56 -0.87 -1.93
N SER A 238 -15.53 -1.01 -2.79
CA SER A 238 -15.77 -1.37 -4.20
C SER A 238 -16.44 -2.73 -4.38
N SER A 239 -16.08 -3.74 -3.60
CA SER A 239 -16.74 -5.06 -3.73
C SER A 239 -18.24 -4.97 -3.43
N PHE A 240 -18.63 -4.16 -2.45
CA PHE A 240 -20.03 -3.86 -2.19
C PHE A 240 -20.65 -3.07 -3.36
N PHE A 241 -19.93 -2.09 -3.91
CA PHE A 241 -20.44 -1.29 -5.02
C PHE A 241 -20.68 -2.14 -6.28
N PHE A 242 -19.82 -3.12 -6.55
CA PHE A 242 -20.08 -4.11 -7.58
C PHE A 242 -21.33 -4.91 -7.28
N GLN A 243 -21.47 -5.44 -6.07
CA GLN A 243 -22.63 -6.24 -5.64
C GLN A 243 -23.92 -5.45 -5.67
N ASP A 244 -23.93 -4.21 -5.14
CA ASP A 244 -25.16 -3.46 -4.88
C ASP A 244 -25.61 -2.61 -6.09
N VAL A 245 -24.65 -2.13 -6.92
CA VAL A 245 -24.93 -1.11 -7.94
C VAL A 245 -24.68 -1.59 -9.35
N ILE A 246 -23.52 -2.25 -9.57
CA ILE A 246 -23.06 -2.54 -10.93
C ILE A 246 -23.59 -3.88 -11.43
N THR A 247 -23.61 -4.90 -10.59
CA THR A 247 -23.99 -6.27 -10.96
C THR A 247 -24.90 -6.92 -9.92
N PRO A 248 -26.03 -6.29 -9.54
CA PRO A 248 -26.84 -6.75 -8.41
C PRO A 248 -27.49 -8.12 -8.62
N LEU A 249 -27.54 -8.63 -9.87
CA LEU A 249 -28.10 -9.93 -10.23
C LEU A 249 -27.02 -10.98 -10.56
N SER A 250 -25.74 -10.64 -10.47
CA SER A 250 -24.65 -11.53 -10.82
C SER A 250 -24.06 -12.19 -9.58
N GLU A 251 -23.91 -13.51 -9.60
CA GLU A 251 -23.16 -14.26 -8.60
C GLU A 251 -21.64 -14.04 -8.73
N ASP A 252 -21.19 -13.56 -9.91
CA ASP A 252 -19.76 -13.36 -10.23
C ASP A 252 -19.21 -11.99 -9.80
N TYR A 253 -19.93 -11.20 -9.00
CA TYR A 253 -19.53 -9.83 -8.65
C TYR A 253 -18.12 -9.74 -8.01
N ILE A 254 -17.67 -10.77 -7.29
CA ILE A 254 -16.32 -10.82 -6.71
C ILE A 254 -15.26 -10.96 -7.81
N ALA A 255 -15.51 -11.81 -8.80
CA ALA A 255 -14.61 -11.98 -9.95
C ALA A 255 -14.53 -10.68 -10.76
N LEU A 256 -15.68 -10.04 -11.02
CA LEU A 256 -15.77 -8.77 -11.72
C LEU A 256 -15.08 -7.63 -10.97
N ALA A 257 -15.23 -7.55 -9.65
CA ALA A 257 -14.49 -6.60 -8.81
C ALA A 257 -12.97 -6.87 -8.86
N SER A 258 -12.56 -8.15 -8.86
CA SER A 258 -11.15 -8.55 -8.96
C SER A 258 -10.51 -8.08 -10.28
N ILE A 259 -11.24 -8.17 -11.41
CA ILE A 259 -10.82 -7.61 -12.70
C ILE A 259 -10.64 -6.09 -12.59
N GLY A 260 -11.56 -5.39 -11.95
CA GLY A 260 -11.48 -3.95 -11.72
C GLY A 260 -10.22 -3.56 -10.93
N PHE A 261 -9.91 -4.28 -9.86
CA PHE A 261 -8.67 -4.06 -9.09
C PHE A 261 -7.40 -4.42 -9.86
N MET A 262 -7.44 -5.46 -10.70
CA MET A 262 -6.35 -5.78 -11.62
C MET A 262 -6.10 -4.64 -12.60
N LEU A 263 -7.14 -4.07 -13.19
CA LEU A 263 -7.04 -2.91 -14.09
C LEU A 263 -6.49 -1.68 -13.35
N SER A 264 -6.91 -1.44 -12.10
CA SER A 264 -6.32 -0.41 -11.25
C SER A 264 -4.83 -0.67 -11.02
N GLY A 265 -4.44 -1.92 -10.76
CA GLY A 265 -3.04 -2.32 -10.63
C GLY A 265 -2.23 -2.07 -11.90
N LEU A 266 -2.77 -2.40 -13.07
CA LEU A 266 -2.17 -2.08 -14.38
C LEU A 266 -2.04 -0.56 -14.56
N GLY A 267 -3.03 0.21 -14.13
CA GLY A 267 -2.96 1.67 -14.10
C GLY A 267 -1.77 2.16 -13.27
N VAL A 268 -1.58 1.63 -12.04
CA VAL A 268 -0.44 1.96 -11.17
C VAL A 268 0.88 1.67 -11.88
N LEU A 269 1.05 0.50 -12.49
CA LEU A 269 2.27 0.15 -13.24
C LEU A 269 2.52 1.12 -14.39
N ASN A 270 1.50 1.42 -15.19
CA ASN A 270 1.61 2.37 -16.29
C ASN A 270 2.01 3.76 -15.77
N GLY A 271 1.41 4.23 -14.66
CA GLY A 271 1.78 5.49 -14.02
C GLY A 271 3.25 5.51 -13.59
N GLN A 272 3.73 4.44 -12.95
CA GLN A 272 5.13 4.31 -12.52
C GLN A 272 6.10 4.23 -13.71
N LEU A 273 5.76 3.50 -14.78
CA LEU A 273 6.58 3.39 -15.98
C LEU A 273 6.64 4.71 -16.75
N LEU A 274 5.51 5.41 -16.89
CA LEU A 274 5.48 6.74 -17.50
C LEU A 274 6.38 7.73 -16.75
N VAL A 275 6.40 7.63 -15.40
CA VAL A 275 7.26 8.46 -14.55
C VAL A 275 8.74 8.10 -14.74
N ALA A 276 9.06 6.81 -14.83
CA ALA A 276 10.45 6.35 -14.89
C ALA A 276 11.11 6.61 -16.25
N ASP A 277 10.37 6.37 -17.35
CA ASP A 277 10.98 6.25 -18.68
C ASP A 277 10.69 7.43 -19.63
N ARG A 278 9.51 8.05 -19.54
CA ARG A 278 9.05 8.99 -20.57
C ARG A 278 8.79 10.42 -20.10
N LEU A 279 8.31 10.58 -18.89
CA LEU A 279 8.06 11.91 -18.33
C LEU A 279 9.26 12.30 -17.47
N GLN A 280 10.24 12.97 -18.04
CA GLN A 280 11.27 13.71 -17.26
C GLN A 280 10.58 14.85 -16.47
N THR A 281 9.57 14.48 -15.70
CA THR A 281 8.62 15.40 -15.07
C THR A 281 9.05 15.62 -13.63
N SER A 282 8.97 16.85 -13.16
CA SER A 282 9.28 17.15 -11.76
C SER A 282 8.33 16.40 -10.81
N PRO A 283 8.80 16.03 -9.61
CA PRO A 283 7.95 15.38 -8.61
C PRO A 283 6.67 16.18 -8.29
N GLY A 284 6.73 17.51 -8.32
CA GLY A 284 5.57 18.37 -8.14
C GLY A 284 4.51 18.22 -9.24
N SER A 285 4.93 18.06 -10.50
CA SER A 285 3.99 17.79 -11.61
C SER A 285 3.32 16.44 -11.50
N LEU A 286 4.02 15.43 -10.98
CA LEU A 286 3.45 14.09 -10.71
C LEU A 286 2.34 14.16 -9.65
N ILE A 287 2.55 14.96 -8.60
CA ILE A 287 1.51 15.19 -7.59
C ILE A 287 0.30 15.85 -8.21
N LYS A 288 0.49 16.92 -9.01
CA LYS A 288 -0.61 17.64 -9.67
C LYS A 288 -1.43 16.72 -10.58
N LEU A 289 -0.76 15.98 -11.47
CA LEU A 289 -1.42 15.06 -12.39
C LEU A 289 -2.14 13.93 -11.64
N GLY A 290 -1.47 13.33 -10.65
CA GLY A 290 -2.04 12.23 -9.86
C GLY A 290 -3.28 12.64 -9.07
N VAL A 291 -3.27 13.84 -8.45
CA VAL A 291 -4.43 14.35 -7.70
C VAL A 291 -5.61 14.65 -8.62
N ILE A 292 -5.37 15.26 -9.80
CA ILE A 292 -6.42 15.56 -10.79
C ILE A 292 -7.02 14.26 -11.34
N LEU A 293 -6.17 13.29 -11.72
CA LEU A 293 -6.63 11.99 -12.22
C LEU A 293 -7.47 11.25 -11.17
N ASN A 294 -7.02 11.24 -9.92
CA ASN A 294 -7.78 10.61 -8.84
C ASN A 294 -9.11 11.31 -8.58
N CYS A 295 -9.14 12.65 -8.62
CA CYS A 295 -10.38 13.42 -8.47
C CYS A 295 -11.40 13.05 -9.57
N LEU A 296 -10.99 13.12 -10.83
CA LEU A 296 -11.85 12.80 -11.97
C LEU A 296 -12.30 11.34 -11.97
N SER A 297 -11.39 10.43 -11.65
CA SER A 297 -11.70 8.99 -11.57
C SER A 297 -12.71 8.68 -10.47
N LEU A 298 -12.62 9.31 -9.30
CA LEU A 298 -13.56 9.12 -8.20
C LEU A 298 -14.94 9.69 -8.52
N ILE A 299 -15.01 10.84 -9.21
CA ILE A 299 -16.28 11.38 -9.72
C ILE A 299 -16.90 10.40 -10.71
N GLY A 300 -16.12 9.97 -11.73
CA GLY A 300 -16.59 9.02 -12.72
C GLY A 300 -17.04 7.70 -12.09
N TYR A 301 -16.30 7.20 -11.10
CA TYR A 301 -16.64 5.97 -10.37
C TYR A 301 -17.97 6.12 -9.61
N ALA A 302 -18.18 7.23 -8.91
CA ALA A 302 -19.41 7.49 -8.15
C ALA A 302 -20.68 7.47 -9.04
N PHE A 303 -20.56 7.90 -10.29
CA PHE A 303 -21.70 7.95 -11.23
C PHE A 303 -21.68 6.81 -12.25
N SER A 304 -20.83 5.79 -12.06
CA SER A 304 -20.77 4.64 -12.95
C SER A 304 -22.03 3.78 -12.82
N SER A 305 -22.59 3.38 -13.96
CA SER A 305 -23.76 2.50 -14.07
C SER A 305 -23.46 1.23 -14.89
N SER A 306 -22.24 1.06 -15.37
CA SER A 306 -21.85 -0.11 -16.16
C SER A 306 -20.42 -0.58 -15.79
N LEU A 307 -20.15 -1.88 -16.04
CA LEU A 307 -18.83 -2.48 -15.83
C LEU A 307 -17.71 -1.74 -16.57
N VAL A 308 -17.96 -1.34 -17.82
CA VAL A 308 -16.95 -0.65 -18.64
C VAL A 308 -16.57 0.69 -18.00
N GLN A 309 -17.55 1.46 -17.54
CA GLN A 309 -17.29 2.76 -16.87
C GLN A 309 -16.47 2.57 -15.58
N VAL A 310 -16.87 1.61 -14.74
CA VAL A 310 -16.13 1.28 -13.51
C VAL A 310 -14.70 0.87 -13.81
N TYR A 311 -14.48 0.04 -14.82
CA TYR A 311 -13.15 -0.44 -15.20
C TYR A 311 -12.25 0.70 -15.71
N ILE A 312 -12.81 1.59 -16.53
CA ILE A 312 -12.09 2.79 -17.00
C ILE A 312 -11.70 3.68 -15.78
N CYS A 313 -12.65 3.93 -14.88
CA CYS A 313 -12.40 4.74 -13.69
C CYS A 313 -11.34 4.11 -12.78
N LEU A 314 -11.39 2.79 -12.52
CA LEU A 314 -10.40 2.09 -11.72
C LEU A 314 -9.01 2.10 -12.37
N PHE A 315 -8.92 1.97 -13.70
CA PHE A 315 -7.64 2.09 -14.41
C PHE A 315 -7.03 3.48 -14.24
N PHE A 316 -7.80 4.55 -14.45
CA PHE A 316 -7.30 5.92 -14.29
C PHE A 316 -7.04 6.29 -12.83
N PHE A 317 -7.80 5.77 -11.89
CA PHE A 317 -7.50 5.86 -10.46
C PHE A 317 -6.14 5.23 -10.13
N GLY A 318 -5.89 4.03 -10.66
CA GLY A 318 -4.59 3.38 -10.57
C GLY A 318 -3.47 4.20 -11.20
N LEU A 319 -3.68 4.73 -12.39
CA LEU A 319 -2.72 5.59 -13.10
C LEU A 319 -2.34 6.82 -12.25
N GLY A 320 -3.34 7.50 -11.68
CA GLY A 320 -3.14 8.61 -10.75
C GLY A 320 -2.35 8.20 -9.51
N ASN A 321 -2.65 7.03 -8.92
CA ASN A 321 -1.92 6.49 -7.78
C ASN A 321 -0.45 6.19 -8.11
N GLY A 322 -0.19 5.65 -9.31
CA GLY A 322 1.15 5.37 -9.80
C GLY A 322 2.04 6.60 -9.95
N MET A 323 1.43 7.77 -10.17
CA MET A 323 2.11 9.06 -10.22
C MET A 323 2.19 9.74 -8.85
N LEU A 324 1.09 9.75 -8.09
CA LEU A 324 0.96 10.50 -6.86
C LEU A 324 1.88 9.97 -5.75
N GLY A 325 1.96 8.66 -5.56
CA GLY A 325 2.79 8.04 -4.53
C GLY A 325 4.28 8.40 -4.66
N PRO A 326 4.93 8.10 -5.82
CA PRO A 326 6.31 8.49 -6.07
C PRO A 326 6.52 10.01 -6.04
N GLY A 327 5.55 10.80 -6.56
CA GLY A 327 5.60 12.26 -6.53
C GLY A 327 5.70 12.81 -5.10
N ILE A 328 4.86 12.33 -4.18
CA ILE A 328 4.87 12.73 -2.77
C ILE A 328 6.19 12.31 -2.11
N SER A 329 6.60 11.06 -2.26
CA SER A 329 7.81 10.53 -1.63
C SER A 329 9.07 11.27 -2.09
N SER A 330 9.21 11.52 -3.39
CA SER A 330 10.34 12.24 -3.96
C SER A 330 10.34 13.71 -3.52
N SER A 331 9.19 14.39 -3.58
CA SER A 331 9.09 15.80 -3.17
C SER A 331 9.42 15.98 -1.69
N LEU A 332 8.91 15.11 -0.82
CA LEU A 332 9.23 15.14 0.61
C LEU A 332 10.72 14.89 0.86
N SER A 333 11.30 13.89 0.20
CA SER A 333 12.74 13.58 0.30
C SER A 333 13.60 14.80 -0.09
N LEU A 334 13.27 15.48 -1.18
CA LEU A 334 13.98 16.71 -1.62
C LEU A 334 13.81 17.88 -0.65
N SER A 335 12.67 17.95 0.06
CA SER A 335 12.36 19.06 0.97
C SER A 335 13.11 19.01 2.30
N VAL A 336 13.46 17.80 2.79
CA VAL A 336 13.98 17.61 4.16
C VAL A 336 15.49 17.43 4.24
N GLY A 337 16.18 17.26 3.13
CA GLY A 337 17.62 17.00 3.09
C GLY A 337 18.00 15.58 3.55
N LYS A 338 19.31 15.25 3.39
CA LYS A 338 19.82 13.90 3.59
C LYS A 338 19.67 13.37 5.02
N ASP A 339 19.83 14.23 6.03
CA ASP A 339 19.85 13.84 7.45
C ASP A 339 18.46 13.47 8.01
N HIS A 340 17.38 13.87 7.34
CA HIS A 340 16.01 13.72 7.82
C HIS A 340 15.17 12.74 6.97
N GLN A 341 15.72 12.14 5.92
CA GLN A 341 14.98 11.28 4.99
C GLN A 341 14.33 10.06 5.68
N GLY A 342 15.02 9.46 6.64
CA GLY A 342 14.49 8.33 7.40
C GLY A 342 13.26 8.71 8.23
N SER A 343 13.28 9.86 8.90
CA SER A 343 12.12 10.38 9.66
C SER A 343 10.95 10.72 8.74
N ALA A 344 11.22 11.37 7.62
CA ALA A 344 10.21 11.74 6.63
C ALA A 344 9.52 10.52 6.01
N GLY A 345 10.29 9.50 5.63
CA GLY A 345 9.75 8.22 5.15
C GLY A 345 8.92 7.50 6.21
N GLY A 346 9.34 7.57 7.48
CA GLY A 346 8.58 7.06 8.62
C GLY A 346 7.22 7.73 8.77
N PHE A 347 7.15 9.06 8.64
CA PHE A 347 5.88 9.79 8.70
C PHE A 347 4.91 9.40 7.57
N LEU A 348 5.40 9.25 6.33
CA LEU A 348 4.56 8.75 5.24
C LEU A 348 4.02 7.35 5.53
N GLY A 349 4.86 6.47 6.07
CA GLY A 349 4.45 5.11 6.46
C GLY A 349 3.37 5.08 7.56
N MET A 350 3.33 6.10 8.42
CA MET A 350 2.30 6.24 9.47
C MET A 350 0.99 6.83 8.94
N VAL A 351 1.06 7.74 7.96
CA VAL A 351 -0.12 8.49 7.51
C VAL A 351 -0.98 7.69 6.53
N ILE A 352 -0.39 6.87 5.67
CA ILE A 352 -1.15 6.07 4.68
C ILE A 352 -2.19 5.14 5.36
N PRO A 353 -1.89 4.42 6.45
CA PRO A 353 -2.86 3.59 7.16
C PRO A 353 -4.03 4.35 7.78
N VAL A 354 -3.92 5.67 8.00
CA VAL A 354 -4.99 6.50 8.56
C VAL A 354 -6.29 6.35 7.77
N GLY A 355 -6.20 6.23 6.43
CA GLY A 355 -7.38 6.00 5.59
C GLY A 355 -8.13 4.72 5.95
N HIS A 356 -7.42 3.63 6.19
CA HIS A 356 -8.03 2.35 6.58
C HIS A 356 -8.62 2.39 8.00
N ILE A 357 -8.06 3.21 8.89
CA ILE A 357 -8.61 3.45 10.24
C ILE A 357 -9.86 4.32 10.17
N ALA A 358 -9.86 5.33 9.30
CA ALA A 358 -10.99 6.22 9.12
C ALA A 358 -12.19 5.55 8.41
N SER A 359 -11.95 4.52 7.61
CA SER A 359 -12.98 3.91 6.76
C SER A 359 -14.20 3.39 7.53
N PRO A 360 -14.12 2.63 8.64
CA PRO A 360 -15.30 2.20 9.39
C PRO A 360 -16.07 3.36 10.06
N ILE A 361 -15.42 4.50 10.25
CA ILE A 361 -16.02 5.68 10.88
C ILE A 361 -16.64 6.62 9.85
N VAL A 362 -16.07 6.68 8.65
CA VAL A 362 -16.45 7.64 7.62
C VAL A 362 -16.99 6.94 6.37
N SER A 363 -16.16 6.14 5.69
CA SER A 363 -16.53 5.59 4.37
C SER A 363 -17.66 4.56 4.46
N MET A 364 -17.64 3.69 5.48
CA MET A 364 -18.67 2.65 5.63
C MET A 364 -20.05 3.21 6.01
N PRO A 365 -20.19 4.10 7.02
CA PRO A 365 -21.47 4.73 7.30
C PRO A 365 -22.02 5.56 6.13
N LEU A 366 -21.15 6.27 5.42
CA LEU A 366 -21.56 7.01 4.22
C LEU A 366 -22.04 6.09 3.11
N TYR A 367 -21.37 4.94 2.93
CA TYR A 367 -21.78 3.91 1.97
C TYR A 367 -23.19 3.37 2.29
N MET A 368 -23.49 3.12 3.57
CA MET A 368 -24.80 2.64 4.02
C MET A 368 -25.92 3.65 3.76
N ILE A 369 -25.61 4.97 3.77
CA ILE A 369 -26.57 6.03 3.41
C ILE A 369 -26.79 6.03 1.89
N ASN A 370 -25.71 6.05 1.12
CA ASN A 370 -25.74 5.98 -0.34
C ASN A 370 -24.37 5.49 -0.86
N PRO A 371 -24.35 4.45 -1.71
CA PRO A 371 -23.10 3.86 -2.22
C PRO A 371 -22.16 4.83 -2.95
N THR A 372 -22.66 5.98 -3.44
CA THR A 372 -21.85 6.95 -4.19
C THR A 372 -21.11 7.93 -3.29
N ILE A 373 -21.60 8.20 -2.08
CA ILE A 373 -21.09 9.26 -1.20
C ILE A 373 -19.62 9.09 -0.81
N PRO A 374 -19.11 7.90 -0.46
CA PRO A 374 -17.69 7.72 -0.11
C PRO A 374 -16.74 8.15 -1.23
N TYR A 375 -17.11 7.92 -2.48
CA TYR A 375 -16.30 8.28 -3.65
C TYR A 375 -16.36 9.78 -3.93
N LEU A 376 -17.53 10.40 -3.75
CA LEU A 376 -17.68 11.85 -3.86
C LEU A 376 -16.91 12.59 -2.75
N LEU A 377 -16.90 12.05 -1.52
CA LEU A 377 -16.04 12.57 -0.45
C LEU A 377 -14.56 12.47 -0.84
N GLY A 378 -14.14 11.33 -1.37
CA GLY A 378 -12.77 11.16 -1.88
C GLY A 378 -12.43 12.16 -2.99
N ALA A 379 -13.34 12.35 -3.95
CA ALA A 379 -13.19 13.35 -5.02
C ALA A 379 -13.08 14.77 -4.46
N PHE A 380 -13.90 15.11 -3.48
CA PHE A 380 -13.86 16.40 -2.81
C PHE A 380 -12.52 16.63 -2.08
N LEU A 381 -12.00 15.64 -1.37
CA LEU A 381 -10.68 15.71 -0.74
C LEU A 381 -9.57 15.91 -1.77
N MET A 382 -9.60 15.20 -2.90
CA MET A 382 -8.64 15.39 -3.98
C MET A 382 -8.80 16.77 -4.64
N PHE A 383 -10.01 17.29 -4.79
CA PHE A 383 -10.25 18.64 -5.26
C PHE A 383 -9.67 19.69 -4.32
N LEU A 384 -9.86 19.54 -3.00
CA LEU A 384 -9.23 20.43 -2.00
C LEU A 384 -7.70 20.36 -2.07
N CYS A 385 -7.13 19.16 -2.23
CA CYS A 385 -5.69 19.00 -2.46
C CYS A 385 -5.24 19.71 -3.75
N THR A 386 -6.03 19.66 -4.81
CA THR A 386 -5.74 20.38 -6.05
C THR A 386 -5.69 21.90 -5.81
N ILE A 387 -6.71 22.46 -5.16
CA ILE A 387 -6.72 23.89 -4.79
C ILE A 387 -5.52 24.23 -3.92
N PHE A 388 -5.22 23.44 -2.90
CA PHE A 388 -4.09 23.63 -2.01
C PHE A 388 -2.76 23.68 -2.76
N ILE A 389 -2.53 22.74 -3.68
CA ILE A 389 -1.31 22.66 -4.49
C ILE A 389 -1.17 23.87 -5.42
N PHE A 390 -2.25 24.29 -6.08
CA PHE A 390 -2.20 25.42 -7.02
C PHE A 390 -2.18 26.79 -6.33
N SER A 391 -2.79 26.93 -5.15
CA SER A 391 -2.81 28.19 -4.39
C SER A 391 -1.48 28.46 -3.69
N ASN A 392 -0.73 27.42 -3.34
CA ASN A 392 0.44 27.54 -2.47
C ASN A 392 1.72 27.81 -3.28
N LYS A 393 1.84 29.05 -3.80
CA LYS A 393 2.99 29.50 -4.62
C LYS A 393 4.32 29.59 -3.84
N ARG A 394 4.28 29.54 -2.48
CA ARG A 394 5.46 29.70 -1.61
C ARG A 394 6.27 28.41 -1.43
N HIS A 395 5.71 27.25 -1.71
CA HIS A 395 6.42 25.97 -1.54
C HIS A 395 7.31 25.71 -2.77
N GLN A 396 8.61 25.81 -2.58
CA GLN A 396 9.64 25.59 -3.63
C GLN A 396 9.56 24.22 -4.30
N TRP A 397 9.02 23.22 -3.60
CA TRP A 397 8.88 21.84 -4.08
C TRP A 397 7.87 21.67 -5.24
N ILE A 398 7.03 22.69 -5.50
CA ILE A 398 6.09 22.70 -6.65
C ILE A 398 6.74 23.35 -7.88
N ARG A 399 7.86 24.05 -7.73
CA ARG A 399 8.50 24.79 -8.82
C ARG A 399 9.26 23.86 -9.77
N ASP A 400 8.59 23.49 -10.86
CA ASP A 400 9.17 22.71 -11.96
C ASP A 400 10.45 23.34 -12.54
N LYS A 401 10.61 24.65 -12.42
CA LYS A 401 11.73 25.40 -12.97
C LYS A 401 13.05 25.10 -12.26
N GLN A 402 13.05 25.08 -10.93
CA GLN A 402 14.25 24.83 -10.13
C GLN A 402 14.76 23.39 -10.29
N TYR A 403 13.82 22.42 -10.33
CA TYR A 403 14.17 21.01 -10.58
C TYR A 403 14.83 20.81 -11.96
N ARG A 404 14.39 21.56 -12.99
CA ARG A 404 14.98 21.50 -14.33
C ARG A 404 16.36 22.16 -14.37
N GLU A 405 16.54 23.26 -13.63
CA GLU A 405 17.82 23.97 -13.53
C GLU A 405 18.86 23.12 -12.82
N ASP A 406 18.52 22.53 -11.67
CA ASP A 406 19.41 21.64 -10.92
C ASP A 406 19.81 20.39 -11.73
N ARG A 407 18.87 19.80 -12.47
CA ARG A 407 19.15 18.64 -13.34
C ARG A 407 20.03 19.01 -14.55
N ASN A 408 19.85 20.19 -15.11
CA ASN A 408 20.70 20.66 -16.21
C ASN A 408 22.13 20.91 -15.73
N LEU A 409 22.32 21.38 -14.49
CA LEU A 409 23.63 21.53 -13.87
C LEU A 409 24.30 20.17 -13.63
N GLU A 410 23.56 19.16 -13.10
CA GLU A 410 24.09 17.81 -12.91
C GLU A 410 24.45 17.12 -14.24
N VAL A 411 23.69 17.34 -15.31
CA VAL A 411 24.02 16.81 -16.65
C VAL A 411 25.25 17.51 -17.21
N PHE A 412 25.41 18.81 -16.96
CA PHE A 412 26.59 19.58 -17.39
C PHE A 412 27.87 19.17 -16.65
N GLU A 413 27.78 18.98 -15.31
CA GLU A 413 28.90 18.50 -14.49
C GLU A 413 29.32 17.07 -14.81
N ASN A 414 28.40 16.20 -15.20
CA ASN A 414 28.69 14.83 -15.61
C ASN A 414 29.18 14.68 -17.06
N SER A 415 29.14 15.75 -17.85
CA SER A 415 29.60 15.80 -19.25
C SER A 415 31.00 16.42 -19.41
N GLN A 416 31.56 16.98 -18.33
CA GLN A 416 32.95 17.42 -18.23
C GLN A 416 33.80 16.34 -17.53
#